data_7b76738984eb351ea17e88098a604f7f
#
_entry.id   7b76738984eb351ea17e88098a604f7f
#
_cell.length_a   1.000
_cell.length_b   1.000
_cell.length_c   1.000
_cell.angle_alpha   90.00
_cell.angle_beta   90.00
_cell.angle_gamma   90.00
#
_symmetry.space_group_name_H-M   'P 1'
#
loop_
_entity.id
_entity.type
_entity.pdbx_description
1 polymer ?
#
loop_
_entity_poly.entity_id
_entity_poly.type
_entity_poly.pdbx_seq_one_letter_code
_entity_poly.pdbx_strand_id
1 'polypeptide(L)'
;MRWRHPPAVVAAPPPAPVDAERLLRRLEWRVLRRLDGALHGDYRGLLLGPGDDLADLREYQPHDDVRHIDWNVTARLGVAHVREYHEDRDLTAFFLVDLSPSADVGAHTSRASVALEFVALMARLLTRRGNRVGALRYRRSVDAIVPAGGGRRHVLRLIHTLSQPSAAARAAPARAGTRLHELLEAAQPLLRRRSQVFVLSDFLTEPGWEKPLARLAQRHEVVAVRLTDPLDGELPDLGLLLVGDAETGEQILIDTGDRGLRRRLSRAVEQREAALQAAFGSAGVDALELSTDDDVVEALTHFVRLRRRIGARRDGEAGGPATGSAPRGALS
;
A
#
# COMPACT_ATOMS: atom_id res chain seq x y z
N MET A 1 -31.47 38.84 -22.51
CA MET A 1 -30.29 38.07 -22.13
C MET A 1 -30.72 36.62 -21.85
N ARG A 2 -30.46 35.67 -22.76
CA ARG A 2 -30.91 34.27 -22.62
C ARG A 2 -29.89 33.55 -21.74
N TRP A 3 -30.28 33.13 -20.55
CA TRP A 3 -29.50 32.23 -19.69
C TRP A 3 -29.33 30.92 -20.45
N ARG A 4 -28.09 30.63 -20.88
CA ARG A 4 -27.71 29.28 -21.32
C ARG A 4 -27.47 28.48 -20.03
N HIS A 5 -28.25 27.43 -19.84
CA HIS A 5 -27.98 26.46 -18.77
C HIS A 5 -26.54 25.97 -18.95
N PRO A 6 -25.72 25.96 -17.87
CA PRO A 6 -24.41 25.30 -17.92
C PRO A 6 -24.64 23.82 -18.26
N PRO A 7 -23.70 23.21 -19.00
CA PRO A 7 -23.79 21.77 -19.28
C PRO A 7 -23.83 21.02 -17.94
N ALA A 8 -24.87 20.20 -17.78
CA ALA A 8 -24.97 19.29 -16.66
C ALA A 8 -23.74 18.37 -16.73
N VAL A 9 -22.87 18.46 -15.75
CA VAL A 9 -21.85 17.42 -15.55
C VAL A 9 -22.64 16.19 -15.11
N VAL A 10 -22.89 15.30 -16.05
CA VAL A 10 -23.50 14.00 -15.81
C VAL A 10 -22.54 13.26 -14.90
N ALA A 11 -22.98 12.93 -13.68
CA ALA A 11 -22.25 12.01 -12.83
C ALA A 11 -21.93 10.77 -13.67
N ALA A 12 -20.66 10.41 -13.74
CA ALA A 12 -20.25 9.21 -14.46
C ALA A 12 -21.08 8.02 -13.96
N PRO A 13 -21.59 7.16 -14.86
CA PRO A 13 -22.31 5.98 -14.43
C PRO A 13 -21.41 5.17 -13.50
N PRO A 14 -21.99 4.50 -12.49
CA PRO A 14 -21.22 3.69 -11.56
C PRO A 14 -20.32 2.73 -12.35
N PRO A 15 -19.04 2.57 -11.97
CA PRO A 15 -18.12 1.74 -12.71
C PRO A 15 -18.69 0.34 -12.86
N ALA A 16 -18.63 -0.20 -14.08
CA ALA A 16 -19.06 -1.54 -14.37
C ALA A 16 -18.31 -2.54 -13.46
N PRO A 17 -18.97 -3.61 -12.98
CA PRO A 17 -18.33 -4.59 -12.12
C PRO A 17 -17.07 -5.12 -12.81
N VAL A 18 -15.94 -5.04 -12.10
CA VAL A 18 -14.65 -5.49 -12.62
C VAL A 18 -14.73 -7.00 -12.83
N ASP A 19 -14.54 -7.45 -14.08
CA ASP A 19 -14.40 -8.87 -14.37
C ASP A 19 -13.06 -9.37 -13.82
N ALA A 20 -13.13 -10.04 -12.67
CA ALA A 20 -11.96 -10.54 -11.94
C ALA A 20 -11.09 -11.47 -12.81
N GLU A 21 -11.69 -12.27 -13.68
CA GLU A 21 -10.93 -13.18 -14.52
C GLU A 21 -10.21 -12.43 -15.66
N ARG A 22 -10.87 -11.44 -16.24
CA ARG A 22 -10.29 -10.58 -17.28
C ARG A 22 -9.17 -9.73 -16.71
N LEU A 23 -9.34 -9.18 -15.50
CA LEU A 23 -8.31 -8.42 -14.80
C LEU A 23 -7.09 -9.31 -14.52
N LEU A 24 -7.26 -10.50 -13.95
CA LEU A 24 -6.16 -11.42 -13.70
C LEU A 24 -5.44 -11.86 -14.97
N ARG A 25 -6.17 -12.19 -16.06
CA ARG A 25 -5.54 -12.56 -17.34
C ARG A 25 -4.71 -11.40 -17.90
N ARG A 26 -5.20 -10.16 -17.82
CA ARG A 26 -4.46 -8.97 -18.26
C ARG A 26 -3.20 -8.78 -17.45
N LEU A 27 -3.27 -8.96 -16.14
CA LEU A 27 -2.13 -8.85 -15.22
C LEU A 27 -1.14 -10.00 -15.39
N GLU A 28 -1.61 -11.25 -15.53
CA GLU A 28 -0.75 -12.41 -15.81
C GLU A 28 0.07 -12.22 -17.08
N TRP A 29 -0.51 -11.64 -18.13
CA TRP A 29 0.20 -11.38 -19.37
C TRP A 29 1.23 -10.23 -19.27
N ARG A 30 0.89 -9.13 -18.59
CA ARG A 30 1.79 -7.98 -18.44
C ARG A 30 2.89 -8.20 -17.41
N VAL A 31 2.51 -8.77 -16.28
CA VAL A 31 3.33 -8.83 -15.05
C VAL A 31 4.31 -9.98 -15.10
N LEU A 32 3.89 -11.17 -15.59
CA LEU A 32 4.75 -12.34 -15.57
C LEU A 32 6.00 -12.18 -16.43
N ARG A 33 5.94 -11.43 -17.53
CA ARG A 33 7.11 -11.18 -18.37
C ARG A 33 8.03 -10.07 -17.86
N ARG A 34 7.48 -9.05 -17.20
CA ARG A 34 8.28 -7.91 -16.67
C ARG A 34 8.84 -8.16 -15.28
N LEU A 35 8.05 -8.79 -14.41
CA LEU A 35 8.42 -8.97 -13.00
C LEU A 35 9.24 -10.24 -12.74
N ASP A 36 9.10 -11.30 -13.53
CA ASP A 36 9.97 -12.50 -13.40
C ASP A 36 11.45 -12.16 -13.66
N GLY A 37 11.75 -11.16 -14.50
CA GLY A 37 13.12 -10.69 -14.72
C GLY A 37 13.61 -9.67 -13.66
N ALA A 38 12.75 -8.78 -13.20
CA ALA A 38 13.13 -7.66 -12.33
C ALA A 38 12.99 -7.96 -10.83
N LEU A 39 12.10 -8.89 -10.45
CA LEU A 39 11.75 -9.16 -9.05
C LEU A 39 12.25 -10.50 -8.52
N HIS A 40 13.03 -11.28 -9.29
CA HIS A 40 13.52 -12.59 -8.83
C HIS A 40 14.39 -12.53 -7.55
N GLY A 41 15.00 -11.36 -7.28
CA GLY A 41 15.71 -11.06 -6.03
C GLY A 41 15.03 -10.01 -5.15
N ASP A 42 14.11 -9.22 -5.72
CA ASP A 42 13.64 -7.95 -5.13
C ASP A 42 12.38 -8.08 -4.28
N TYR A 43 11.73 -9.22 -4.36
CA TYR A 43 10.43 -9.45 -3.75
C TYR A 43 10.46 -9.57 -2.22
N ARG A 44 11.57 -10.07 -1.68
CA ARG A 44 11.75 -10.20 -0.23
C ARG A 44 11.72 -8.83 0.45
N GLY A 45 12.34 -7.81 -0.17
CA GLY A 45 12.33 -6.45 0.37
C GLY A 45 10.96 -5.78 0.43
N LEU A 46 9.94 -6.28 -0.29
CA LEU A 46 8.57 -5.79 -0.18
C LEU A 46 7.79 -6.45 0.98
N LEU A 47 8.14 -7.70 1.29
CA LEU A 47 7.41 -8.55 2.22
C LEU A 47 8.09 -8.66 3.58
N LEU A 48 9.40 -8.44 3.61
CA LEU A 48 10.22 -8.49 4.82
C LEU A 48 10.77 -7.08 5.05
N GLY A 49 10.51 -6.51 6.22
CA GLY A 49 11.14 -5.27 6.64
C GLY A 49 12.67 -5.39 6.66
N PRO A 50 13.41 -4.27 6.70
CA PRO A 50 14.84 -4.30 6.86
C PRO A 50 15.18 -4.94 8.22
N GLY A 51 15.59 -6.18 8.20
CA GLY A 51 15.95 -6.93 9.41
C GLY A 51 15.62 -8.42 9.42
N ASP A 52 14.72 -8.88 8.57
CA ASP A 52 14.36 -10.32 8.53
C ASP A 52 15.15 -11.13 7.47
N ASP A 53 16.07 -10.48 6.75
CA ASP A 53 16.88 -11.11 5.69
C ASP A 53 18.30 -11.54 6.14
N LEU A 54 18.63 -11.40 7.42
CA LEU A 54 19.80 -12.04 7.97
C LEU A 54 19.52 -13.53 8.09
N ALA A 55 19.90 -14.27 7.04
CA ALA A 55 20.18 -15.68 7.20
C ALA A 55 21.11 -15.81 8.41
N ASP A 56 20.66 -16.48 9.45
CA ASP A 56 21.52 -16.74 10.61
C ASP A 56 22.75 -17.48 10.09
N LEU A 57 23.90 -16.85 10.25
CA LEU A 57 25.18 -17.42 9.90
C LEU A 57 25.65 -18.25 11.08
N ARG A 58 25.60 -19.56 10.96
CA ARG A 58 26.17 -20.45 11.94
C ARG A 58 27.38 -21.22 11.39
N GLU A 59 28.20 -21.73 12.28
CA GLU A 59 29.29 -22.62 11.89
C GLU A 59 28.76 -23.87 11.17
N TYR A 60 29.44 -24.24 10.09
CA TYR A 60 29.16 -25.45 9.32
C TYR A 60 29.22 -26.70 10.21
N GLN A 61 28.20 -27.54 10.14
CA GLN A 61 28.17 -28.84 10.78
C GLN A 61 28.28 -29.97 9.74
N PRO A 62 28.83 -31.18 10.09
CA PRO A 62 29.11 -32.23 9.12
C PRO A 62 27.93 -32.77 8.29
N HIS A 63 26.70 -32.36 8.60
CA HIS A 63 25.49 -32.78 7.89
C HIS A 63 24.86 -31.66 7.04
N ASP A 64 25.48 -30.46 7.02
CA ASP A 64 24.99 -29.32 6.24
C ASP A 64 25.35 -29.48 4.77
N ASP A 65 24.47 -28.94 3.88
CA ASP A 65 24.77 -28.91 2.46
C ASP A 65 25.84 -27.85 2.18
N VAL A 66 26.97 -28.29 1.65
CA VAL A 66 28.13 -27.45 1.30
C VAL A 66 27.79 -26.34 0.31
N ARG A 67 26.67 -26.44 -0.42
CA ARG A 67 26.20 -25.38 -1.34
C ARG A 67 25.74 -24.13 -0.62
N HIS A 68 25.42 -24.24 0.67
CA HIS A 68 24.96 -23.12 1.49
C HIS A 68 26.09 -22.42 2.24
N ILE A 69 27.35 -22.81 2.04
CA ILE A 69 28.51 -22.15 2.65
C ILE A 69 28.65 -20.73 2.10
N ASP A 70 28.69 -19.76 3.00
CA ASP A 70 29.05 -18.38 2.66
C ASP A 70 30.58 -18.24 2.61
N TRP A 71 31.14 -18.34 1.41
CA TRP A 71 32.58 -18.26 1.20
C TRP A 71 33.18 -16.90 1.59
N ASN A 72 32.41 -15.80 1.54
CA ASN A 72 32.89 -14.48 1.94
C ASN A 72 33.06 -14.36 3.46
N VAL A 73 32.11 -14.87 4.23
CA VAL A 73 32.20 -14.91 5.70
C VAL A 73 33.22 -15.93 6.15
N THR A 74 33.24 -17.12 5.54
CA THR A 74 34.23 -18.16 5.78
C THR A 74 35.66 -17.66 5.59
N ALA A 75 35.91 -16.88 4.53
CA ALA A 75 37.23 -16.31 4.28
C ALA A 75 37.64 -15.23 5.31
N ARG A 76 36.68 -14.54 5.91
CA ARG A 76 36.96 -13.51 6.94
C ARG A 76 37.16 -14.08 8.32
N LEU A 77 36.39 -15.13 8.67
CA LEU A 77 36.41 -15.73 10.02
C LEU A 77 37.31 -16.95 10.14
N GLY A 78 37.78 -17.50 9.00
CA GLY A 78 38.67 -18.67 8.97
C GLY A 78 37.96 -19.99 9.33
N VAL A 79 36.66 -19.98 9.56
CA VAL A 79 35.82 -21.16 9.88
C VAL A 79 34.66 -21.18 8.92
N ALA A 80 34.31 -22.36 8.39
CA ALA A 80 33.21 -22.49 7.43
C ALA A 80 31.88 -22.09 8.10
N HIS A 81 31.18 -21.14 7.49
CA HIS A 81 29.87 -20.67 7.92
C HIS A 81 28.82 -20.97 6.85
N VAL A 82 27.67 -21.47 7.31
CA VAL A 82 26.52 -21.80 6.47
C VAL A 82 25.43 -20.76 6.68
N ARG A 83 24.83 -20.32 5.57
CA ARG A 83 23.59 -19.54 5.62
C ARG A 83 22.44 -20.48 5.95
N GLU A 84 21.89 -20.33 7.13
CA GLU A 84 20.67 -21.01 7.50
C GLU A 84 19.48 -20.27 6.83
N TYR A 85 18.95 -20.86 5.76
CA TYR A 85 17.70 -20.37 5.19
C TYR A 85 16.59 -20.83 6.14
N HIS A 86 15.99 -19.89 6.85
CA HIS A 86 14.75 -20.20 7.52
C HIS A 86 13.74 -20.59 6.44
N GLU A 87 13.19 -21.80 6.53
CA GLU A 87 12.06 -22.23 5.70
C GLU A 87 11.04 -21.09 5.67
N ASP A 88 10.62 -20.69 4.46
CA ASP A 88 9.63 -19.65 4.21
C ASP A 88 8.41 -19.93 5.11
N ARG A 89 8.34 -19.28 6.27
CA ARG A 89 7.11 -19.27 7.06
C ARG A 89 6.04 -18.71 6.16
N ASP A 90 4.95 -19.47 5.97
CA ASP A 90 3.76 -19.04 5.22
C ASP A 90 3.36 -17.63 5.64
N LEU A 91 3.86 -16.63 4.93
CA LEU A 91 3.50 -15.25 5.18
C LEU A 91 2.03 -15.06 4.88
N THR A 92 1.34 -14.39 5.79
CA THR A 92 -0.04 -13.98 5.55
C THR A 92 -0.06 -12.50 5.25
N ALA A 93 -0.70 -12.12 4.15
CA ALA A 93 -0.92 -10.73 3.81
C ALA A 93 -2.41 -10.37 3.88
N PHE A 94 -2.70 -9.15 4.34
CA PHE A 94 -4.06 -8.62 4.36
C PHE A 94 -4.13 -7.29 3.61
N PHE A 95 -5.18 -7.15 2.81
CA PHE A 95 -5.52 -5.92 2.11
C PHE A 95 -6.70 -5.26 2.83
N LEU A 96 -6.47 -4.09 3.40
CA LEU A 96 -7.50 -3.23 3.98
C LEU A 96 -7.84 -2.18 2.94
N VAL A 97 -8.98 -2.35 2.27
CA VAL A 97 -9.31 -1.60 1.07
C VAL A 97 -10.46 -0.65 1.36
N ASP A 98 -10.16 0.63 1.33
CA ASP A 98 -11.14 1.69 1.38
C ASP A 98 -11.69 1.93 -0.02
N LEU A 99 -12.95 1.59 -0.21
CA LEU A 99 -13.76 1.82 -1.40
C LEU A 99 -14.99 2.67 -1.03
N SER A 100 -14.79 3.68 -0.18
CA SER A 100 -15.77 4.73 0.10
C SER A 100 -16.20 5.43 -1.20
N PRO A 101 -17.28 6.20 -1.19
CA PRO A 101 -17.75 6.87 -2.40
C PRO A 101 -16.71 7.76 -3.09
N SER A 102 -15.76 8.34 -2.34
CA SER A 102 -14.63 9.10 -2.90
C SER A 102 -13.72 8.25 -3.79
N ALA A 103 -13.63 6.93 -3.55
CA ALA A 103 -12.83 6.03 -4.38
C ALA A 103 -13.42 5.79 -5.79
N ASP A 104 -14.71 6.01 -5.97
CA ASP A 104 -15.36 5.88 -7.30
C ASP A 104 -15.07 7.09 -8.21
N VAL A 105 -14.42 8.14 -7.70
CA VAL A 105 -14.02 9.36 -8.44
C VAL A 105 -12.64 9.18 -9.07
N GLY A 106 -12.45 9.75 -10.25
CA GLY A 106 -11.17 9.80 -10.97
C GLY A 106 -11.36 10.37 -12.38
N ALA A 107 -10.32 10.98 -12.93
CA ALA A 107 -10.36 11.66 -14.24
C ALA A 107 -10.56 10.67 -15.41
N HIS A 108 -9.82 9.59 -15.44
CA HIS A 108 -9.84 8.56 -16.49
C HIS A 108 -10.13 7.16 -15.91
N THR A 109 -9.58 6.88 -14.76
CA THR A 109 -9.73 5.62 -14.04
C THR A 109 -10.09 5.97 -12.59
N SER A 110 -11.00 5.22 -11.96
CA SER A 110 -11.33 5.48 -10.56
C SER A 110 -10.25 4.94 -9.63
N ARG A 111 -10.05 5.56 -8.47
CA ARG A 111 -9.19 5.06 -7.40
C ARG A 111 -9.53 3.63 -7.02
N ALA A 112 -10.83 3.29 -7.00
CA ALA A 112 -11.32 1.93 -6.75
C ALA A 112 -10.77 0.92 -7.77
N SER A 113 -10.71 1.27 -9.06
CA SER A 113 -10.16 0.41 -10.11
C SER A 113 -8.68 0.17 -9.91
N VAL A 114 -7.92 1.21 -9.59
CA VAL A 114 -6.47 1.13 -9.32
C VAL A 114 -6.19 0.32 -8.05
N ALA A 115 -6.98 0.52 -7.00
CA ALA A 115 -6.89 -0.29 -5.77
C ALA A 115 -7.11 -1.78 -6.05
N LEU A 116 -8.14 -2.12 -6.83
CA LEU A 116 -8.43 -3.50 -7.20
C LEU A 116 -7.34 -4.10 -8.10
N GLU A 117 -6.75 -3.31 -8.99
CA GLU A 117 -5.61 -3.76 -9.81
C GLU A 117 -4.38 -4.05 -8.95
N PHE A 118 -4.06 -3.18 -7.99
CA PHE A 118 -2.99 -3.40 -7.02
C PHE A 118 -3.22 -4.67 -6.19
N VAL A 119 -4.42 -4.84 -5.63
CA VAL A 119 -4.78 -6.03 -4.83
C VAL A 119 -4.68 -7.29 -5.67
N ALA A 120 -5.18 -7.28 -6.90
CA ALA A 120 -5.13 -8.43 -7.80
C ALA A 120 -3.69 -8.84 -8.13
N LEU A 121 -2.84 -7.84 -8.42
CA LEU A 121 -1.43 -8.03 -8.69
C LEU A 121 -0.71 -8.64 -7.47
N MET A 122 -0.81 -7.99 -6.34
CA MET A 122 -0.14 -8.41 -5.11
C MET A 122 -0.63 -9.77 -4.60
N ALA A 123 -1.95 -9.98 -4.57
CA ALA A 123 -2.52 -11.27 -4.16
C ALA A 123 -2.05 -12.41 -5.07
N ARG A 124 -1.96 -12.17 -6.38
CA ARG A 124 -1.46 -13.17 -7.33
C ARG A 124 0.01 -13.48 -7.12
N LEU A 125 0.83 -12.46 -6.94
CA LEU A 125 2.26 -12.61 -6.69
C LEU A 125 2.52 -13.38 -5.38
N LEU A 126 1.83 -13.02 -4.31
CA LEU A 126 1.97 -13.66 -3.00
C LEU A 126 1.54 -15.13 -3.03
N THR A 127 0.37 -15.41 -3.60
CA THR A 127 -0.17 -16.79 -3.62
C THR A 127 0.57 -17.73 -4.54
N ARG A 128 1.30 -17.25 -5.55
CA ARG A 128 2.21 -18.08 -6.37
C ARG A 128 3.39 -18.64 -5.57
N ARG A 129 3.76 -17.97 -4.48
CA ARG A 129 4.85 -18.38 -3.58
C ARG A 129 4.37 -19.15 -2.34
N GLY A 130 3.11 -19.60 -2.34
CA GLY A 130 2.54 -20.33 -1.22
C GLY A 130 1.92 -19.44 -0.14
N ASN A 131 2.12 -18.12 -0.17
CA ASN A 131 1.61 -17.21 0.84
C ASN A 131 0.08 -17.14 0.83
N ARG A 132 -0.50 -16.79 1.98
CA ARG A 132 -1.95 -16.65 2.15
C ARG A 132 -2.33 -15.18 2.10
N VAL A 133 -3.46 -14.86 1.46
CA VAL A 133 -3.97 -13.50 1.35
C VAL A 133 -5.41 -13.40 1.83
N GLY A 134 -5.69 -12.35 2.60
CA GLY A 134 -7.03 -11.99 3.02
C GLY A 134 -7.32 -10.53 2.69
N ALA A 135 -8.58 -10.10 2.83
CA ALA A 135 -8.94 -8.71 2.62
C ALA A 135 -10.14 -8.29 3.49
N LEU A 136 -10.17 -7.00 3.82
CA LEU A 136 -11.33 -6.29 4.35
C LEU A 136 -11.66 -5.16 3.39
N ARG A 137 -12.96 -4.97 3.15
CA ARG A 137 -13.47 -3.84 2.36
C ARG A 137 -14.25 -2.91 3.25
N TYR A 138 -13.95 -1.62 3.13
CA TYR A 138 -14.72 -0.53 3.69
C TYR A 138 -15.40 0.26 2.56
N ARG A 139 -16.67 0.60 2.75
CA ARG A 139 -17.39 1.57 1.91
C ARG A 139 -17.95 2.69 2.77
N ARG A 140 -19.07 2.48 3.41
CA ARG A 140 -19.65 3.32 4.47
C ARG A 140 -19.50 2.69 5.86
N SER A 141 -19.09 1.44 5.88
CA SER A 141 -18.71 0.59 7.01
C SER A 141 -17.90 -0.57 6.45
N VAL A 142 -17.34 -1.40 7.31
CA VAL A 142 -16.73 -2.67 6.88
C VAL A 142 -17.84 -3.61 6.43
N ASP A 143 -17.96 -3.85 5.13
CA ASP A 143 -19.06 -4.58 4.52
C ASP A 143 -18.67 -5.91 3.86
N ALA A 144 -17.38 -6.19 3.75
CA ALA A 144 -16.88 -7.48 3.30
C ALA A 144 -15.58 -7.88 3.99
N ILE A 145 -15.49 -9.16 4.37
CA ILE A 145 -14.31 -9.77 4.95
C ILE A 145 -14.02 -11.05 4.18
N VAL A 146 -12.80 -11.14 3.60
CA VAL A 146 -12.32 -12.34 2.95
C VAL A 146 -11.20 -12.93 3.82
N PRO A 147 -11.42 -14.09 4.46
CA PRO A 147 -10.41 -14.74 5.27
C PRO A 147 -9.16 -15.09 4.47
N ALA A 148 -8.00 -15.19 5.13
CA ALA A 148 -6.76 -15.54 4.48
C ALA A 148 -6.81 -16.94 3.85
N GLY A 149 -6.46 -17.03 2.57
CA GLY A 149 -6.42 -18.27 1.79
C GLY A 149 -5.40 -18.18 0.67
N GLY A 150 -5.16 -19.27 -0.03
CA GLY A 150 -4.16 -19.38 -1.09
C GLY A 150 -4.72 -19.85 -2.43
N GLY A 151 -3.87 -19.75 -3.45
CA GLY A 151 -4.15 -20.27 -4.78
C GLY A 151 -5.03 -19.37 -5.65
N ARG A 152 -5.05 -19.67 -6.96
CA ARG A 152 -5.72 -18.85 -7.98
C ARG A 152 -7.22 -18.65 -7.72
N ARG A 153 -7.92 -19.72 -7.31
CA ARG A 153 -9.37 -19.63 -7.01
C ARG A 153 -9.68 -18.68 -5.87
N HIS A 154 -8.81 -18.64 -4.86
CA HIS A 154 -8.97 -17.73 -3.73
C HIS A 154 -8.77 -16.27 -4.16
N VAL A 155 -7.76 -15.99 -4.99
CA VAL A 155 -7.52 -14.64 -5.54
C VAL A 155 -8.72 -14.17 -6.37
N LEU A 156 -9.27 -15.03 -7.24
CA LEU A 156 -10.49 -14.71 -7.99
C LEU A 156 -11.67 -14.37 -7.08
N ARG A 157 -11.91 -15.19 -6.04
CA ARG A 157 -12.96 -14.93 -5.05
C ARG A 157 -12.73 -13.61 -4.33
N LEU A 158 -11.48 -13.32 -3.95
CA LEU A 158 -11.10 -12.08 -3.26
C LEU A 158 -11.44 -10.86 -4.12
N ILE A 159 -10.97 -10.84 -5.38
CA ILE A 159 -11.24 -9.73 -6.31
C ILE A 159 -12.73 -9.61 -6.57
N HIS A 160 -13.42 -10.72 -6.82
CA HIS A 160 -14.86 -10.73 -7.04
C HIS A 160 -15.60 -10.11 -5.84
N THR A 161 -15.27 -10.52 -4.61
CA THR A 161 -15.89 -9.98 -3.39
C THR A 161 -15.65 -8.49 -3.24
N LEU A 162 -14.42 -8.03 -3.49
CA LEU A 162 -14.09 -6.60 -3.39
C LEU A 162 -14.79 -5.75 -4.45
N SER A 163 -14.97 -6.28 -5.67
CA SER A 163 -15.59 -5.54 -6.79
C SER A 163 -17.11 -5.52 -6.77
N GLN A 164 -17.76 -6.37 -5.97
CA GLN A 164 -19.24 -6.44 -5.93
C GLN A 164 -19.86 -5.16 -5.34
N PRO A 165 -20.98 -4.69 -5.90
CA PRO A 165 -21.78 -3.66 -5.27
C PRO A 165 -22.25 -4.11 -3.89
N SER A 166 -22.20 -3.23 -2.90
CA SER A 166 -22.67 -3.55 -1.54
C SER A 166 -24.11 -3.07 -1.35
N ALA A 167 -25.01 -4.01 -1.08
CA ALA A 167 -26.38 -3.68 -0.68
C ALA A 167 -26.43 -2.98 0.69
N ALA A 168 -25.56 -3.40 1.62
CA ALA A 168 -25.45 -2.79 2.94
C ALA A 168 -24.93 -1.35 2.87
N ALA A 169 -23.94 -1.09 2.03
CA ALA A 169 -23.42 0.27 1.83
C ALA A 169 -24.46 1.20 1.17
N ARG A 170 -25.31 0.67 0.30
CA ARG A 170 -26.42 1.45 -0.30
C ARG A 170 -27.50 1.80 0.69
N ALA A 171 -27.78 0.90 1.65
CA ALA A 171 -28.78 1.10 2.70
C ALA A 171 -28.28 1.98 3.86
N ALA A 172 -26.96 2.12 4.00
CA ALA A 172 -26.37 2.95 5.04
C ALA A 172 -26.66 4.44 4.76
N PRO A 173 -26.96 5.24 5.79
CA PRO A 173 -27.17 6.68 5.62
C PRO A 173 -25.92 7.34 5.06
N ALA A 174 -26.11 8.35 4.21
CA ALA A 174 -25.03 9.22 3.78
C ALA A 174 -24.37 9.85 5.02
N ARG A 175 -23.05 9.76 5.13
CA ARG A 175 -22.26 10.32 6.23
C ARG A 175 -21.33 11.38 5.68
N ALA A 176 -21.03 12.36 6.50
CA ALA A 176 -20.18 13.50 6.11
C ALA A 176 -18.67 13.15 6.03
N GLY A 177 -18.28 11.89 5.96
CA GLY A 177 -16.88 11.51 5.81
C GLY A 177 -16.62 10.02 5.96
N THR A 178 -15.52 9.60 5.42
CA THR A 178 -14.97 8.24 5.55
C THR A 178 -14.36 8.06 6.95
N ARG A 179 -14.52 6.88 7.54
CA ARG A 179 -13.98 6.53 8.87
C ARG A 179 -12.96 5.39 8.74
N LEU A 180 -11.78 5.73 8.29
CA LEU A 180 -10.69 4.77 8.11
C LEU A 180 -10.35 4.01 9.40
N HIS A 181 -10.51 4.66 10.58
CA HIS A 181 -10.28 4.00 11.86
C HIS A 181 -11.15 2.76 12.07
N GLU A 182 -12.42 2.74 11.60
CA GLU A 182 -13.30 1.56 11.67
C GLU A 182 -12.71 0.36 10.89
N LEU A 183 -12.13 0.60 9.72
CA LEU A 183 -11.47 -0.44 8.92
C LEU A 183 -10.21 -0.99 9.63
N LEU A 184 -9.39 -0.10 10.17
CA LEU A 184 -8.15 -0.48 10.87
C LEU A 184 -8.44 -1.25 12.16
N GLU A 185 -9.46 -0.85 12.92
CA GLU A 185 -9.89 -1.54 14.14
C GLU A 185 -10.51 -2.91 13.84
N ALA A 186 -11.33 -3.01 12.80
CA ALA A 186 -11.92 -4.28 12.38
C ALA A 186 -10.89 -5.30 11.90
N ALA A 187 -9.73 -4.86 11.45
CA ALA A 187 -8.64 -5.74 11.05
C ALA A 187 -7.92 -6.41 12.23
N GLN A 188 -7.82 -5.73 13.38
CA GLN A 188 -7.01 -6.20 14.53
C GLN A 188 -7.36 -7.63 14.99
N PRO A 189 -8.62 -8.02 15.20
CA PRO A 189 -8.95 -9.38 15.66
C PRO A 189 -8.70 -10.48 14.61
N LEU A 190 -8.55 -10.10 13.33
CA LEU A 190 -8.29 -11.03 12.23
C LEU A 190 -6.80 -11.31 12.06
N LEU A 191 -5.95 -10.37 12.47
CA LEU A 191 -4.50 -10.41 12.36
C LEU A 191 -3.86 -11.05 13.59
N ARG A 192 -3.98 -12.37 13.71
CA ARG A 192 -3.51 -13.10 14.91
C ARG A 192 -1.99 -13.32 14.97
N ARG A 193 -1.31 -13.34 13.81
CA ARG A 193 0.14 -13.50 13.67
C ARG A 193 0.72 -12.29 12.97
N ARG A 194 2.03 -12.06 13.11
CA ARG A 194 2.71 -11.03 12.33
C ARG A 194 2.41 -11.24 10.86
N SER A 195 1.90 -10.24 10.21
CA SER A 195 1.38 -10.28 8.84
C SER A 195 1.85 -9.05 8.08
N GLN A 196 1.89 -9.16 6.76
CA GLN A 196 2.00 -8.01 5.88
C GLN A 196 0.62 -7.37 5.74
N VAL A 197 0.49 -6.07 5.95
CA VAL A 197 -0.77 -5.35 5.85
C VAL A 197 -0.64 -4.21 4.85
N PHE A 198 -1.47 -4.22 3.82
CA PHE A 198 -1.58 -3.12 2.86
C PHE A 198 -2.86 -2.34 3.15
N VAL A 199 -2.73 -1.06 3.47
CA VAL A 199 -3.85 -0.16 3.70
C VAL A 199 -4.02 0.72 2.47
N LEU A 200 -5.05 0.45 1.67
CA LEU A 200 -5.34 1.19 0.43
C LEU A 200 -6.45 2.21 0.70
N SER A 201 -6.14 3.50 0.61
CA SER A 201 -7.08 4.61 0.81
C SER A 201 -6.53 5.88 0.16
N ASP A 202 -7.38 6.87 -0.11
CA ASP A 202 -6.97 8.23 -0.42
C ASP A 202 -6.60 9.03 0.84
N PHE A 203 -6.84 8.44 2.02
CA PHE A 203 -6.68 9.05 3.34
C PHE A 203 -7.46 10.38 3.50
N LEU A 204 -8.52 10.57 2.68
CA LEU A 204 -9.52 11.63 2.82
C LEU A 204 -10.57 11.20 3.88
N THR A 205 -10.17 11.14 5.13
CA THR A 205 -10.94 10.51 6.21
C THR A 205 -11.11 11.42 7.42
N GLU A 206 -12.10 11.11 8.27
CA GLU A 206 -12.22 11.72 9.59
C GLU A 206 -10.95 11.48 10.42
N PRO A 207 -10.54 12.43 11.30
CA PRO A 207 -9.39 12.25 12.19
C PRO A 207 -9.55 11.04 13.12
N GLY A 208 -8.42 10.48 13.59
CA GLY A 208 -8.41 9.41 14.59
C GLY A 208 -7.94 8.06 14.07
N TRP A 209 -7.59 7.96 12.80
CA TRP A 209 -7.03 6.76 12.18
C TRP A 209 -5.54 6.52 12.50
N GLU A 210 -4.82 7.56 12.91
CA GLU A 210 -3.37 7.52 13.13
C GLU A 210 -3.01 6.54 14.25
N LYS A 211 -3.76 6.56 15.36
CA LYS A 211 -3.52 5.65 16.49
C LYS A 211 -3.79 4.18 16.14
N PRO A 212 -4.92 3.81 15.52
CA PRO A 212 -5.14 2.45 15.02
C PRO A 212 -4.07 1.99 14.01
N LEU A 213 -3.61 2.87 13.11
CA LEU A 213 -2.55 2.57 12.17
C LEU A 213 -1.23 2.26 12.89
N ALA A 214 -0.83 3.11 13.84
CA ALA A 214 0.38 2.91 14.65
C ALA A 214 0.33 1.60 15.45
N ARG A 215 -0.83 1.23 16.02
CA ARG A 215 -1.02 -0.06 16.72
C ARG A 215 -0.85 -1.24 15.78
N LEU A 216 -1.33 -1.15 14.55
CA LEU A 216 -1.11 -2.19 13.54
C LEU A 216 0.38 -2.29 13.18
N ALA A 217 1.05 -1.17 12.99
CA ALA A 217 2.47 -1.12 12.63
C ALA A 217 3.40 -1.66 13.73
N GLN A 218 3.00 -1.60 15.00
CA GLN A 218 3.76 -2.20 16.11
C GLN A 218 3.81 -3.74 16.06
N ARG A 219 2.81 -4.39 15.44
CA ARG A 219 2.66 -5.84 15.45
C ARG A 219 2.78 -6.48 14.08
N HIS A 220 2.60 -5.70 13.03
CA HIS A 220 2.52 -6.14 11.64
C HIS A 220 3.42 -5.25 10.78
N GLU A 221 3.80 -5.75 9.64
CA GLU A 221 4.47 -4.96 8.61
C GLU A 221 3.42 -4.22 7.80
N VAL A 222 3.31 -2.91 7.99
CA VAL A 222 2.25 -2.10 7.38
C VAL A 222 2.81 -1.24 6.26
N VAL A 223 2.15 -1.28 5.11
CA VAL A 223 2.40 -0.38 3.98
C VAL A 223 1.12 0.38 3.69
N ALA A 224 1.18 1.71 3.77
CA ALA A 224 0.12 2.58 3.31
C ALA A 224 0.20 2.74 1.78
N VAL A 225 -0.85 2.37 1.07
CA VAL A 225 -0.98 2.60 -0.37
C VAL A 225 -1.93 3.76 -0.56
N ARG A 226 -1.36 4.93 -0.75
CA ARG A 226 -2.12 6.16 -0.93
C ARG A 226 -2.59 6.27 -2.38
N LEU A 227 -3.89 6.31 -2.56
CA LEU A 227 -4.53 6.45 -3.88
C LEU A 227 -4.74 7.94 -4.16
N THR A 228 -4.13 8.45 -5.21
CA THR A 228 -4.22 9.86 -5.62
C THR A 228 -4.83 9.99 -7.00
N ASP A 229 -5.37 11.17 -7.29
CA ASP A 229 -5.80 11.56 -8.64
C ASP A 229 -5.10 12.87 -9.00
N PRO A 230 -4.68 13.09 -10.25
CA PRO A 230 -4.07 14.34 -10.66
C PRO A 230 -4.89 15.59 -10.34
N LEU A 231 -6.22 15.45 -10.27
CA LEU A 231 -7.13 16.55 -9.92
C LEU A 231 -7.17 16.87 -8.41
N ASP A 232 -6.57 16.05 -7.55
CA ASP A 232 -6.54 16.30 -6.09
C ASP A 232 -5.65 17.49 -5.71
N GLY A 233 -4.61 17.74 -6.51
CA GLY A 233 -3.57 18.75 -6.20
C GLY A 233 -3.87 20.14 -6.75
N GLU A 234 -4.47 20.23 -7.93
CA GLU A 234 -4.64 21.50 -8.62
C GLU A 234 -6.06 21.67 -9.17
N LEU A 235 -6.67 22.80 -8.87
CA LEU A 235 -7.93 23.21 -9.46
C LEU A 235 -7.62 23.98 -10.74
N PRO A 236 -7.90 23.41 -11.95
CA PRO A 236 -7.64 24.11 -13.20
C PRO A 236 -8.58 25.31 -13.36
N ASP A 237 -8.11 26.33 -14.10
CA ASP A 237 -8.89 27.51 -14.40
C ASP A 237 -9.91 27.21 -15.53
N LEU A 238 -11.08 26.73 -15.15
CA LEU A 238 -12.19 26.35 -16.05
C LEU A 238 -13.39 27.27 -15.90
N GLY A 239 -13.28 28.36 -15.13
CA GLY A 239 -14.39 29.26 -14.83
C GLY A 239 -15.34 28.64 -13.77
N LEU A 240 -16.65 28.83 -13.98
CA LEU A 240 -17.68 28.31 -13.07
C LEU A 240 -17.81 26.79 -13.23
N LEU A 241 -17.54 26.05 -12.15
CA LEU A 241 -17.60 24.60 -12.10
C LEU A 241 -18.56 24.16 -10.99
N LEU A 242 -19.44 23.21 -11.32
CA LEU A 242 -20.27 22.53 -10.32
C LEU A 242 -19.49 21.34 -9.77
N VAL A 243 -19.09 21.42 -8.49
CA VAL A 243 -18.36 20.35 -7.79
C VAL A 243 -19.32 19.63 -6.85
N GLY A 244 -19.32 18.30 -6.91
CA GLY A 244 -20.11 17.45 -6.03
C GLY A 244 -19.23 16.77 -4.99
N ASP A 245 -19.69 16.74 -3.75
CA ASP A 245 -19.10 15.91 -2.71
C ASP A 245 -19.57 14.46 -2.90
N ALA A 246 -18.63 13.55 -3.12
CA ALA A 246 -18.93 12.14 -3.37
C ALA A 246 -19.54 11.44 -2.14
N GLU A 247 -19.24 11.90 -0.92
CA GLU A 247 -19.72 11.29 0.32
C GLU A 247 -21.15 11.73 0.66
N THR A 248 -21.44 13.02 0.53
CA THR A 248 -22.73 13.60 0.90
C THR A 248 -23.69 13.75 -0.27
N GLY A 249 -23.15 13.87 -1.49
CA GLY A 249 -23.90 14.20 -2.70
C GLY A 249 -24.24 15.68 -2.82
N GLU A 250 -23.78 16.53 -1.90
CA GLU A 250 -23.96 17.98 -1.99
C GLU A 250 -23.22 18.56 -3.20
N GLN A 251 -23.82 19.54 -3.84
CA GLN A 251 -23.24 20.21 -5.00
C GLN A 251 -23.03 21.68 -4.72
N ILE A 252 -21.82 22.16 -5.00
CA ILE A 252 -21.44 23.55 -4.80
C ILE A 252 -20.92 24.11 -6.12
N LEU A 253 -21.43 25.28 -6.50
CA LEU A 253 -20.91 26.03 -7.64
C LEU A 253 -19.71 26.84 -7.19
N ILE A 254 -18.55 26.59 -7.78
CA ILE A 254 -17.30 27.29 -7.49
C ILE A 254 -16.81 28.02 -8.73
N ASP A 255 -16.22 29.21 -8.54
CA ASP A 255 -15.48 29.91 -9.59
C ASP A 255 -14.01 29.53 -9.52
N THR A 256 -13.58 28.66 -10.42
CA THR A 256 -12.21 28.21 -10.52
C THR A 256 -11.27 29.28 -11.10
N GLY A 257 -11.79 30.35 -11.66
CA GLY A 257 -11.06 31.56 -12.06
C GLY A 257 -10.58 32.42 -10.88
N ASP A 258 -11.21 32.27 -9.69
CA ASP A 258 -10.80 33.00 -8.49
C ASP A 258 -9.42 32.53 -8.01
N ARG A 259 -8.41 33.38 -8.20
CA ARG A 259 -7.04 33.15 -7.75
C ARG A 259 -6.93 33.02 -6.21
N GLY A 260 -7.81 33.69 -5.47
CA GLY A 260 -7.87 33.60 -4.01
C GLY A 260 -8.32 32.20 -3.56
N LEU A 261 -9.36 31.66 -4.19
CA LEU A 261 -9.84 30.31 -3.96
C LEU A 261 -8.76 29.28 -4.25
N ARG A 262 -8.13 29.33 -5.43
CA ARG A 262 -7.06 28.41 -5.82
C ARG A 262 -5.89 28.42 -4.83
N ARG A 263 -5.43 29.60 -4.38
CA ARG A 263 -4.37 29.71 -3.37
C ARG A 263 -4.76 29.12 -2.02
N ARG A 264 -6.01 29.31 -1.57
CA ARG A 264 -6.50 28.69 -0.33
C ARG A 264 -6.53 27.18 -0.43
N LEU A 265 -6.99 26.65 -1.58
CA LEU A 265 -7.02 25.22 -1.84
C LEU A 265 -5.61 24.62 -1.87
N SER A 266 -4.66 25.20 -2.64
CA SER A 266 -3.26 24.75 -2.65
C SER A 266 -2.67 24.68 -1.25
N ARG A 267 -2.86 25.73 -0.43
CA ARG A 267 -2.37 25.71 0.96
C ARG A 267 -3.00 24.61 1.82
N ALA A 268 -4.30 24.37 1.65
CA ALA A 268 -4.99 23.31 2.37
C ALA A 268 -4.46 21.93 1.96
N VAL A 269 -4.19 21.71 0.66
CA VAL A 269 -3.57 20.48 0.13
C VAL A 269 -2.16 20.30 0.70
N GLU A 270 -1.31 21.35 0.65
CA GLU A 270 0.05 21.30 1.20
C GLU A 270 0.07 20.98 2.71
N GLN A 271 -0.80 21.62 3.49
CA GLN A 271 -0.91 21.36 4.93
C GLN A 271 -1.34 19.93 5.23
N ARG A 272 -2.28 19.42 4.47
CA ARG A 272 -2.75 18.05 4.59
C ARG A 272 -1.66 17.05 4.21
N GLU A 273 -0.94 17.31 3.13
CA GLU A 273 0.18 16.49 2.69
C GLU A 273 1.25 16.37 3.79
N ALA A 274 1.65 17.50 4.36
CA ALA A 274 2.60 17.54 5.47
C ALA A 274 2.07 16.75 6.70
N ALA A 275 0.78 16.86 7.00
CA ALA A 275 0.17 16.13 8.11
C ALA A 275 0.15 14.60 7.85
N LEU A 276 -0.15 14.15 6.64
CA LEU A 276 -0.11 12.74 6.25
C LEU A 276 1.29 12.17 6.36
N GLN A 277 2.29 12.86 5.81
CA GLN A 277 3.69 12.44 5.90
C GLN A 277 4.17 12.35 7.35
N ALA A 278 3.82 13.32 8.20
CA ALA A 278 4.11 13.28 9.61
C ALA A 278 3.42 12.10 10.33
N ALA A 279 2.17 11.79 9.98
CA ALA A 279 1.43 10.68 10.56
C ALA A 279 2.05 9.33 10.17
N PHE A 280 2.40 9.11 8.91
CA PHE A 280 3.09 7.88 8.46
C PHE A 280 4.46 7.75 9.11
N GLY A 281 5.25 8.83 9.15
CA GLY A 281 6.56 8.83 9.79
C GLY A 281 6.49 8.51 11.28
N SER A 282 5.52 9.08 12.02
CA SER A 282 5.33 8.81 13.44
C SER A 282 4.83 7.39 13.73
N ALA A 283 4.06 6.80 12.82
CA ALA A 283 3.60 5.42 12.90
C ALA A 283 4.67 4.41 12.45
N GLY A 284 5.78 4.86 11.84
CA GLY A 284 6.80 3.97 11.26
C GLY A 284 6.28 3.18 10.06
N VAL A 285 5.33 3.74 9.31
CA VAL A 285 4.68 3.11 8.17
C VAL A 285 5.27 3.63 6.87
N ASP A 286 5.69 2.71 6.00
CA ASP A 286 6.10 3.07 4.65
C ASP A 286 4.88 3.41 3.79
N ALA A 287 4.98 4.47 2.99
CA ALA A 287 3.91 4.89 2.09
C ALA A 287 4.31 4.69 0.62
N LEU A 288 3.42 4.07 -0.15
CA LEU A 288 3.43 4.00 -1.60
C LEU A 288 2.36 4.94 -2.13
N GLU A 289 2.72 5.92 -2.94
CA GLU A 289 1.76 6.69 -3.71
C GLU A 289 1.44 5.99 -5.02
N LEU A 290 0.17 5.97 -5.37
CA LEU A 290 -0.35 5.34 -6.57
C LEU A 290 -1.43 6.24 -7.17
N SER A 291 -1.08 6.89 -8.28
CA SER A 291 -2.00 7.75 -9.02
C SER A 291 -2.93 6.94 -9.91
N THR A 292 -4.10 7.51 -10.19
CA THR A 292 -5.06 6.94 -11.16
C THR A 292 -4.52 6.87 -12.59
N ASP A 293 -3.46 7.62 -12.91
CA ASP A 293 -2.78 7.62 -14.20
C ASP A 293 -1.55 6.72 -14.24
N ASP A 294 -1.13 6.14 -13.10
CA ASP A 294 0.06 5.31 -13.01
C ASP A 294 -0.15 3.89 -13.57
N ASP A 295 0.93 3.31 -14.11
CA ASP A 295 1.05 1.85 -14.28
C ASP A 295 1.39 1.23 -12.92
N VAL A 296 0.45 0.47 -12.35
CA VAL A 296 0.57 -0.16 -11.01
C VAL A 296 1.83 -1.02 -10.89
N VAL A 297 2.25 -1.67 -11.99
CA VAL A 297 3.46 -2.52 -12.01
C VAL A 297 4.72 -1.69 -11.89
N GLU A 298 4.75 -0.57 -12.60
CA GLU A 298 5.89 0.35 -12.60
C GLU A 298 6.03 1.05 -11.23
N ALA A 299 4.93 1.58 -10.70
CA ALA A 299 4.89 2.19 -9.38
C ALA A 299 5.36 1.22 -8.28
N LEU A 300 4.87 -0.02 -8.29
CA LEU A 300 5.29 -1.06 -7.36
C LEU A 300 6.78 -1.39 -7.50
N THR A 301 7.28 -1.51 -8.72
CA THR A 301 8.69 -1.80 -8.98
C THR A 301 9.59 -0.67 -8.46
N HIS A 302 9.17 0.58 -8.66
CA HIS A 302 9.88 1.75 -8.15
C HIS A 302 9.92 1.75 -6.61
N PHE A 303 8.79 1.51 -5.97
CA PHE A 303 8.68 1.45 -4.51
C PHE A 303 9.58 0.38 -3.90
N VAL A 304 9.60 -0.82 -4.45
CA VAL A 304 10.47 -1.92 -4.01
C VAL A 304 11.95 -1.52 -4.07
N ARG A 305 12.37 -0.91 -5.18
CA ARG A 305 13.75 -0.43 -5.36
C ARG A 305 14.11 0.66 -4.34
N LEU A 306 13.19 1.58 -4.08
CA LEU A 306 13.41 2.67 -3.12
C LEU A 306 13.55 2.11 -1.69
N ARG A 307 12.65 1.22 -1.29
CA ARG A 307 12.66 0.58 0.03
C ARG A 307 13.97 -0.17 0.30
N ARG A 308 14.51 -0.87 -0.68
CA ARG A 308 15.82 -1.52 -0.59
C ARG A 308 16.97 -0.54 -0.37
N ARG A 309 16.97 0.57 -1.08
CA ARG A 309 18.03 1.59 -0.92
C ARG A 309 18.01 2.18 0.50
N ILE A 310 16.83 2.38 1.08
CA ILE A 310 16.68 2.89 2.44
C ILE A 310 17.13 1.83 3.46
N GLY A 311 16.74 0.56 3.30
CA GLY A 311 17.17 -0.55 4.15
C GLY A 311 18.69 -0.70 4.16
N ALA A 312 19.33 -0.77 2.99
CA ALA A 312 20.78 -0.91 2.86
C ALA A 312 21.58 0.26 3.49
N ARG A 313 21.01 1.47 3.53
CA ARG A 313 21.66 2.62 4.22
C ARG A 313 21.59 2.48 5.74
N ARG A 314 20.46 2.04 6.29
CA ARG A 314 20.29 1.81 7.73
C ARG A 314 21.23 0.72 8.26
N ASP A 315 21.41 -0.35 7.49
CA ASP A 315 22.32 -1.45 7.85
C ASP A 315 23.81 -1.02 7.75
N GLY A 316 24.16 -0.15 6.81
CA GLY A 316 25.49 0.42 6.67
C GLY A 316 25.89 1.38 7.79
N GLU A 317 24.94 2.13 8.35
CA GLU A 317 25.16 3.05 9.46
C GLU A 317 25.25 2.33 10.83
N ALA A 318 24.55 1.19 10.98
CA ALA A 318 24.62 0.36 12.19
C ALA A 318 25.93 -0.46 12.30
N GLY A 319 26.68 -0.62 11.19
CA GLY A 319 27.93 -1.39 11.10
C GLY A 319 29.21 -0.59 11.18
N GLY A 320 29.19 0.70 11.57
CA GLY A 320 30.37 1.53 11.73
C GLY A 320 31.29 1.02 12.84
N PRO A 321 32.63 0.89 12.63
CA PRO A 321 33.52 0.32 13.59
C PRO A 321 33.65 1.22 14.82
N ALA A 322 33.40 0.66 15.98
CA ALA A 322 33.78 1.26 17.27
C ALA A 322 35.32 1.26 17.39
N THR A 323 35.95 2.26 16.79
CA THR A 323 37.38 2.55 17.04
C THR A 323 37.51 3.34 18.33
N GLY A 324 37.54 2.64 19.43
CA GLY A 324 37.93 3.13 20.73
C GLY A 324 39.27 2.54 21.13
N SER A 325 40.34 2.95 20.48
CA SER A 325 41.71 2.69 20.97
C SER A 325 42.14 3.85 21.85
N ALA A 326 42.11 3.66 23.17
CA ALA A 326 42.78 4.52 24.11
C ALA A 326 44.29 4.24 24.12
N PRO A 327 45.17 5.26 24.08
CA PRO A 327 46.60 5.04 24.24
C PRO A 327 46.92 4.84 25.74
N ARG A 328 47.44 3.66 26.10
CA ARG A 328 48.08 3.50 27.41
C ARG A 328 49.43 4.25 27.38
N GLY A 329 49.50 5.27 28.22
CA GLY A 329 50.72 6.00 28.49
C GLY A 329 51.76 5.07 29.17
N ALA A 330 52.96 5.20 28.69
CA ALA A 330 54.16 4.67 29.35
C ALA A 330 54.55 5.63 30.48
N LEU A 331 54.79 5.07 31.65
CA LEU A 331 55.55 5.70 32.74
C LEU A 331 56.84 4.93 32.95
N SER A 332 57.89 5.69 32.90
CA SER A 332 59.25 5.54 33.42
C SER A 332 60.14 4.51 32.82
#